data_d221615030d824346f8fc17d05d8531a
#
_entry.id   d221615030d824346f8fc17d05d8531a
#
_cell.length_a   1.000
_cell.length_b   1.000
_cell.length_c   1.000
_cell.angle_alpha   90.00
_cell.angle_beta   90.00
_cell.angle_gamma   90.00
#
_symmetry.space_group_name_H-M   'P 1'
#
loop_
_entity.id
_entity.type
_entity.pdbx_description
1 polymer ?
#
loop_
_entity_poly.entity_id
_entity_poly.type
_entity_poly.pdbx_seq_one_letter_code
_entity_poly.pdbx_strand_id
1 'polypeptide(L)'
;MRLNGENLKLEWFNPIQQMRDEEYTFLDQFVRTKTYGDILEIGQGGSTVILLDATKDTDRKVVSIDIKFKLKNVMKYLPMSYIERFMHVQEDSHKWTTKKMFGTLLIDGEHSFTSVRKDTMNYWDNLEENGYAIFHDYKLSEDVTKFVDDWVNSYKQARKILTVNNLVILQKC
;
A
#
# COMPACT_ATOMS: atom_id res chain seq x y z
N MET A 1 -9.09 -6.34 -14.86
CA MET A 1 -8.12 -5.29 -14.53
C MET A 1 -7.29 -4.94 -15.75
N ARG A 2 -6.88 -3.69 -15.95
CA ARG A 2 -6.06 -3.27 -17.09
C ARG A 2 -4.78 -2.61 -16.58
N LEU A 3 -3.62 -3.06 -17.05
CA LEU A 3 -2.32 -2.39 -16.90
C LEU A 3 -1.95 -1.81 -18.26
N ASN A 4 -1.59 -0.54 -18.34
CA ASN A 4 -1.31 0.14 -19.60
C ASN A 4 -2.43 0.02 -20.65
N GLY A 5 -3.70 -0.10 -20.24
CA GLY A 5 -4.82 -0.28 -21.17
C GLY A 5 -5.03 -1.71 -21.66
N GLU A 6 -4.14 -2.64 -21.35
CA GLU A 6 -4.28 -4.06 -21.68
C GLU A 6 -4.97 -4.83 -20.54
N ASN A 7 -5.83 -5.79 -20.93
CA ASN A 7 -6.39 -6.70 -19.92
C ASN A 7 -5.26 -7.54 -19.32
N LEU A 8 -5.12 -7.45 -18.01
CA LEU A 8 -4.23 -8.32 -17.25
C LEU A 8 -4.74 -9.77 -17.32
N LYS A 9 -4.53 -10.45 -18.45
CA LYS A 9 -4.51 -11.92 -18.45
C LYS A 9 -3.18 -12.33 -17.87
N LEU A 10 -3.10 -12.42 -16.54
CA LEU A 10 -1.80 -12.45 -15.93
C LEU A 10 -1.63 -13.76 -15.18
N GLU A 11 -1.31 -14.81 -15.93
CA GLU A 11 -0.76 -16.01 -15.31
C GLU A 11 0.40 -15.69 -14.36
N TRP A 12 1.20 -14.65 -14.66
CA TRP A 12 2.28 -14.20 -13.81
C TRP A 12 1.83 -13.32 -12.61
N PHE A 13 0.65 -12.70 -12.69
CA PHE A 13 0.09 -11.87 -11.62
C PHE A 13 -0.68 -12.71 -10.59
N ASN A 14 -1.39 -13.75 -11.03
CA ASN A 14 -2.18 -14.60 -10.16
C ASN A 14 -1.44 -15.08 -8.90
N PRO A 15 -0.15 -15.50 -8.97
CA PRO A 15 0.56 -15.97 -7.79
C PRO A 15 0.81 -14.90 -6.71
N ILE A 16 0.67 -13.62 -7.05
CA ILE A 16 0.88 -12.49 -6.14
C ILE A 16 -0.40 -11.72 -5.88
N GLN A 17 -1.52 -12.13 -6.48
CA GLN A 17 -2.82 -11.50 -6.26
C GLN A 17 -3.34 -11.85 -4.86
N GLN A 18 -3.62 -10.83 -4.06
CA GLN A 18 -4.12 -10.95 -2.69
C GLN A 18 -5.42 -10.14 -2.47
N MET A 19 -5.64 -9.11 -3.28
CA MET A 19 -6.84 -8.28 -3.28
C MET A 19 -7.84 -8.72 -4.36
N ARG A 20 -9.08 -8.29 -4.26
CA ARG A 20 -10.10 -8.45 -5.30
C ARG A 20 -9.86 -7.47 -6.44
N ASP A 21 -10.37 -7.76 -7.63
CA ASP A 21 -10.23 -6.90 -8.81
C ASP A 21 -10.78 -5.49 -8.59
N GLU A 22 -11.88 -5.37 -7.85
CA GLU A 22 -12.49 -4.08 -7.51
C GLU A 22 -11.60 -3.26 -6.57
N GLU A 23 -10.91 -3.91 -5.65
CA GLU A 23 -9.97 -3.27 -4.72
C GLU A 23 -8.74 -2.76 -5.46
N TYR A 24 -8.18 -3.54 -6.38
CA TYR A 24 -7.10 -3.10 -7.25
C TYR A 24 -7.51 -1.94 -8.15
N THR A 25 -8.71 -2.00 -8.73
CA THR A 25 -9.23 -0.93 -9.59
C THR A 25 -9.39 0.36 -8.78
N PHE A 26 -9.95 0.24 -7.58
CA PHE A 26 -10.08 1.39 -6.68
C PHE A 26 -8.72 1.93 -6.26
N LEU A 27 -7.78 1.08 -5.85
CA LEU A 27 -6.44 1.47 -5.42
C LEU A 27 -5.71 2.25 -6.53
N ASP A 28 -5.74 1.74 -7.79
CA ASP A 28 -5.18 2.44 -8.95
C ASP A 28 -5.78 3.83 -9.11
N GLN A 29 -7.10 3.92 -9.16
CA GLN A 29 -7.80 5.20 -9.36
C GLN A 29 -7.53 6.19 -8.23
N PHE A 30 -7.57 5.72 -6.97
CA PHE A 30 -7.35 6.55 -5.81
C PHE A 30 -5.91 7.08 -5.76
N VAL A 31 -4.93 6.22 -5.96
CA VAL A 31 -3.51 6.62 -5.96
C VAL A 31 -3.22 7.59 -7.10
N ARG A 32 -3.75 7.35 -8.28
CA ARG A 32 -3.56 8.18 -9.47
C ARG A 32 -4.16 9.57 -9.35
N THR A 33 -5.32 9.69 -8.67
CA THR A 33 -6.12 10.92 -8.71
C THR A 33 -6.18 11.69 -7.40
N LYS A 34 -5.90 11.05 -6.26
CA LYS A 34 -6.10 11.63 -4.92
C LYS A 34 -4.83 11.72 -4.10
N THR A 35 -3.85 10.86 -4.36
CA THR A 35 -2.63 10.83 -3.55
C THR A 35 -1.47 11.55 -4.24
N TYR A 36 -0.45 11.87 -3.48
CA TYR A 36 0.75 12.56 -3.94
C TYR A 36 2.00 11.97 -3.23
N GLY A 37 3.17 12.51 -3.54
CA GLY A 37 4.43 12.10 -2.93
C GLY A 37 4.79 10.63 -3.21
N ASP A 38 5.88 10.20 -2.63
CA ASP A 38 6.30 8.82 -2.70
C ASP A 38 5.38 7.90 -1.88
N ILE A 39 5.41 6.62 -2.20
CA ILE A 39 4.55 5.61 -1.57
C ILE A 39 5.42 4.67 -0.73
N LEU A 40 4.98 4.41 0.50
CA LEU A 40 5.48 3.32 1.32
C LEU A 40 4.41 2.22 1.39
N GLU A 41 4.79 1.01 1.05
CA GLU A 41 3.96 -0.19 1.15
C GLU A 41 4.58 -1.16 2.15
N ILE A 42 3.75 -1.70 3.03
CA ILE A 42 4.09 -2.78 3.95
C ILE A 42 3.32 -4.02 3.53
N GLY A 43 4.06 -5.08 3.18
CA GLY A 43 3.50 -6.29 2.56
C GLY A 43 3.53 -6.18 1.03
N GLN A 44 4.46 -6.88 0.40
CA GLN A 44 4.62 -6.89 -1.06
C GLN A 44 3.66 -7.88 -1.71
N GLY A 45 3.05 -7.48 -2.83
CA GLY A 45 2.13 -8.34 -3.57
C GLY A 45 1.67 -7.75 -4.90
N GLY A 46 0.46 -8.09 -5.30
CA GLY A 46 -0.19 -7.51 -6.47
C GLY A 46 -0.40 -6.00 -6.34
N SER A 47 -0.66 -5.51 -5.14
CA SER A 47 -0.76 -4.08 -4.82
C SER A 47 0.47 -3.30 -5.28
N THR A 48 1.68 -3.83 -5.09
CA THR A 48 2.92 -3.18 -5.54
C THR A 48 2.91 -2.87 -7.03
N VAL A 49 2.46 -3.82 -7.86
CA VAL A 49 2.36 -3.63 -9.32
C VAL A 49 1.36 -2.52 -9.66
N ILE A 50 0.24 -2.48 -8.92
CA ILE A 50 -0.80 -1.45 -9.09
C ILE A 50 -0.28 -0.06 -8.72
N LEU A 51 0.44 0.04 -7.60
CA LEU A 51 1.06 1.30 -7.17
C LEU A 51 2.07 1.82 -8.20
N LEU A 52 2.86 0.92 -8.78
CA LEU A 52 3.80 1.25 -9.86
C LEU A 52 3.09 1.71 -11.13
N ASP A 53 1.97 1.08 -11.51
CA ASP A 53 1.17 1.51 -12.66
C ASP A 53 0.47 2.84 -12.38
N ALA A 54 -0.12 3.01 -11.22
CA ALA A 54 -0.80 4.24 -10.82
C ALA A 54 0.13 5.47 -10.83
N THR A 55 1.42 5.26 -10.63
CA THR A 55 2.44 6.33 -10.58
C THR A 55 3.31 6.41 -11.84
N LYS A 56 3.02 5.63 -12.89
CA LYS A 56 3.90 5.47 -14.07
C LYS A 56 4.25 6.76 -14.81
N ASP A 57 3.34 7.72 -14.82
CA ASP A 57 3.49 9.02 -15.49
C ASP A 57 4.00 10.13 -14.54
N THR A 58 4.63 9.74 -13.44
CA THR A 58 5.16 10.64 -12.41
C THR A 58 6.57 10.21 -11.97
N ASP A 59 7.27 11.08 -11.22
CA ASP A 59 8.57 10.76 -10.60
C ASP A 59 8.46 10.06 -9.23
N ARG A 60 7.24 9.73 -8.81
CA ARG A 60 6.97 9.10 -7.51
C ARG A 60 7.64 7.74 -7.41
N LYS A 61 8.25 7.46 -6.27
CA LYS A 61 8.86 6.16 -5.96
C LYS A 61 7.89 5.32 -5.15
N VAL A 62 7.97 4.00 -5.35
CA VAL A 62 7.28 3.01 -4.53
C VAL A 62 8.34 2.24 -3.75
N VAL A 63 8.31 2.40 -2.44
CA VAL A 63 9.14 1.65 -1.49
C VAL A 63 8.26 0.56 -0.88
N SER A 64 8.62 -0.70 -1.07
CA SER A 64 7.84 -1.83 -0.55
C SER A 64 8.69 -2.68 0.39
N ILE A 65 8.21 -2.84 1.63
CA ILE A 65 8.87 -3.61 2.69
C ILE A 65 8.19 -4.98 2.79
N ASP A 66 8.97 -6.02 2.71
CA ASP A 66 8.51 -7.39 2.98
C ASP A 66 9.70 -8.26 3.40
N ILE A 67 9.47 -9.22 4.27
CA ILE A 67 10.49 -10.22 4.65
C ILE A 67 10.91 -11.11 3.49
N LYS A 68 10.10 -11.17 2.42
CA LYS A 68 10.34 -11.94 1.20
C LYS A 68 10.23 -11.06 -0.04
N PHE A 69 11.10 -11.28 -1.02
CA PHE A 69 10.96 -10.64 -2.32
C PHE A 69 9.93 -11.37 -3.19
N LYS A 70 8.65 -11.12 -2.98
CA LYS A 70 7.54 -11.79 -3.68
C LYS A 70 7.51 -11.48 -5.19
N LEU A 71 7.97 -10.29 -5.60
CA LEU A 71 8.00 -9.87 -7.01
C LEU A 71 9.18 -10.43 -7.82
N LYS A 72 10.11 -11.19 -7.22
CA LYS A 72 11.32 -11.68 -7.91
C LYS A 72 11.04 -12.30 -9.28
N ASN A 73 10.00 -13.14 -9.38
CA ASN A 73 9.64 -13.83 -10.61
C ASN A 73 8.75 -12.97 -11.55
N VAL A 74 8.24 -11.86 -11.05
CA VAL A 74 7.32 -10.95 -11.76
C VAL A 74 8.10 -9.82 -12.44
N MET A 75 9.24 -9.42 -11.86
CA MET A 75 10.07 -8.30 -12.33
C MET A 75 10.37 -8.34 -13.84
N LYS A 76 10.60 -9.53 -14.40
CA LYS A 76 10.90 -9.71 -15.84
C LYS A 76 9.75 -9.32 -16.78
N TYR A 77 8.54 -9.19 -16.26
CA TYR A 77 7.34 -8.81 -17.01
C TYR A 77 7.00 -7.32 -16.84
N LEU A 78 7.67 -6.64 -15.91
CA LEU A 78 7.41 -5.23 -15.64
C LEU A 78 8.20 -4.33 -16.60
N PRO A 79 7.63 -3.22 -17.06
CA PRO A 79 8.38 -2.20 -17.80
C PRO A 79 9.58 -1.68 -16.99
N MET A 80 10.68 -1.34 -17.68
CA MET A 80 11.87 -0.80 -17.03
C MET A 80 11.56 0.46 -16.21
N SER A 81 10.66 1.31 -16.68
CA SER A 81 10.21 2.50 -15.97
C SER A 81 9.53 2.21 -14.61
N TYR A 82 8.99 1.01 -14.40
CA TYR A 82 8.48 0.61 -13.08
C TYR A 82 9.64 0.22 -12.17
N ILE A 83 10.59 -0.55 -12.72
CA ILE A 83 11.75 -1.05 -11.97
C ILE A 83 12.59 0.11 -11.44
N GLU A 84 12.81 1.17 -12.22
CA GLU A 84 13.57 2.36 -11.85
C GLU A 84 12.93 3.17 -10.72
N ARG A 85 11.61 3.03 -10.53
CA ARG A 85 10.86 3.71 -9.46
C ARG A 85 10.55 2.81 -8.27
N PHE A 86 10.93 1.55 -8.34
CA PHE A 86 10.67 0.55 -7.32
C PHE A 86 11.88 0.34 -6.41
N MET A 87 11.66 0.35 -5.12
CA MET A 87 12.65 -0.02 -4.11
C MET A 87 12.06 -1.12 -3.23
N HIS A 88 12.65 -2.31 -3.29
CA HIS A 88 12.35 -3.39 -2.36
C HIS A 88 13.25 -3.31 -1.14
N VAL A 89 12.66 -3.32 0.03
CA VAL A 89 13.33 -3.44 1.33
C VAL A 89 13.00 -4.83 1.87
N GLN A 90 13.99 -5.73 1.80
CA GLN A 90 13.82 -7.08 2.34
C GLN A 90 14.16 -7.08 3.84
N GLU A 91 13.21 -6.69 4.66
CA GLU A 91 13.34 -6.59 6.10
C GLU A 91 11.97 -6.73 6.78
N ASP A 92 11.98 -7.00 8.07
CA ASP A 92 10.83 -6.87 8.95
C ASP A 92 10.44 -5.39 9.09
N SER A 93 9.20 -5.04 8.74
CA SER A 93 8.69 -3.67 8.83
C SER A 93 8.79 -3.08 10.24
N HIS A 94 8.80 -3.94 11.26
CA HIS A 94 8.97 -3.49 12.65
C HIS A 94 10.41 -3.11 13.01
N LYS A 95 11.39 -3.38 12.14
CA LYS A 95 12.82 -3.11 12.35
C LYS A 95 13.37 -2.04 11.41
N TRP A 96 12.81 -1.97 10.19
CA TRP A 96 13.27 -0.97 9.23
C TRP A 96 12.84 0.43 9.66
N THR A 97 13.73 1.39 9.51
CA THR A 97 13.47 2.79 9.84
C THR A 97 13.94 3.69 8.72
N THR A 98 13.30 4.83 8.57
CA THR A 98 13.65 5.83 7.56
C THR A 98 13.31 7.23 8.05
N LYS A 99 14.00 8.24 7.51
CA LYS A 99 13.64 9.65 7.69
C LYS A 99 12.88 10.21 6.47
N LYS A 100 12.67 9.37 5.45
CA LYS A 100 11.96 9.78 4.25
C LYS A 100 10.49 9.99 4.56
N MET A 101 9.92 11.04 3.96
CA MET A 101 8.49 11.31 4.00
C MET A 101 7.78 10.66 2.80
N PHE A 102 6.54 10.30 2.99
CA PHE A 102 5.69 9.65 1.99
C PHE A 102 4.32 10.33 1.96
N GLY A 103 3.81 10.60 0.79
CA GLY A 103 2.44 11.12 0.65
C GLY A 103 1.38 10.01 0.77
N THR A 104 1.80 8.75 0.65
CA THR A 104 0.89 7.59 0.72
C THR A 104 1.55 6.44 1.48
N LEU A 105 0.79 5.83 2.38
CA LEU A 105 1.15 4.63 3.12
C LEU A 105 0.12 3.54 2.83
N LEU A 106 0.55 2.35 2.38
CA LEU A 106 -0.29 1.16 2.27
C LEU A 106 0.16 0.13 3.30
N ILE A 107 -0.74 -0.30 4.18
CA ILE A 107 -0.51 -1.32 5.20
C ILE A 107 -1.30 -2.57 4.83
N ASP A 108 -0.59 -3.59 4.36
CA ASP A 108 -1.09 -4.90 3.92
C ASP A 108 -0.11 -6.02 4.31
N GLY A 109 0.44 -5.91 5.51
CA GLY A 109 1.41 -6.85 6.07
C GLY A 109 0.75 -7.99 6.85
N GLU A 110 1.20 -8.22 8.08
CA GLU A 110 0.61 -9.20 9.00
C GLU A 110 -0.60 -8.57 9.70
N HIS A 111 -1.73 -9.29 9.75
CA HIS A 111 -3.06 -8.74 10.09
C HIS A 111 -3.42 -8.84 11.57
N SER A 112 -2.49 -9.21 12.47
CA SER A 112 -2.77 -9.14 13.91
C SER A 112 -2.84 -7.68 14.38
N PHE A 113 -3.66 -7.42 15.38
CA PHE A 113 -3.79 -6.09 16.00
C PHE A 113 -2.43 -5.49 16.37
N THR A 114 -1.54 -6.32 16.94
CA THR A 114 -0.21 -5.88 17.36
C THR A 114 0.67 -5.46 16.18
N SER A 115 0.64 -6.21 15.08
CA SER A 115 1.45 -5.92 13.90
C SER A 115 0.95 -4.68 13.16
N VAL A 116 -0.35 -4.59 12.90
CA VAL A 116 -0.94 -3.40 12.26
C VAL A 116 -0.68 -2.14 13.10
N ARG A 117 -0.78 -2.26 14.44
CA ARG A 117 -0.45 -1.17 15.35
C ARG A 117 1.01 -0.74 15.23
N LYS A 118 1.94 -1.69 15.23
CA LYS A 118 3.38 -1.40 15.12
C LYS A 118 3.71 -0.76 13.79
N ASP A 119 3.22 -1.31 12.68
CA ASP A 119 3.42 -0.75 11.34
C ASP A 119 2.91 0.70 11.28
N THR A 120 1.70 0.93 11.77
CA THR A 120 1.14 2.28 11.80
C THR A 120 1.98 3.23 12.64
N MET A 121 2.33 2.85 13.86
CA MET A 121 3.13 3.70 14.76
C MET A 121 4.55 3.96 14.23
N ASN A 122 5.16 2.99 13.55
CA ASN A 122 6.50 3.15 12.99
C ASN A 122 6.54 4.16 11.83
N TYR A 123 5.45 4.27 11.06
CA TYR A 123 5.48 5.03 9.80
C TYR A 123 4.47 6.17 9.73
N TRP A 124 3.61 6.36 10.76
CA TRP A 124 2.67 7.48 10.77
C TRP A 124 3.35 8.85 10.72
N ASP A 125 4.47 8.99 11.43
CA ASP A 125 5.25 10.23 11.43
C ASP A 125 5.98 10.46 10.10
N ASN A 126 6.21 9.40 9.33
CA ASN A 126 6.74 9.48 7.96
C ASN A 126 5.65 9.79 6.91
N LEU A 127 4.36 9.77 7.27
CA LEU A 127 3.30 10.22 6.40
C LEU A 127 3.23 11.75 6.41
N GLU A 128 3.21 12.36 5.22
CA GLU A 128 3.10 13.81 5.06
C GLU A 128 1.75 14.32 5.58
N GLU A 129 1.67 15.59 5.95
CA GLU A 129 0.41 16.25 6.30
C GLU A 129 -0.56 16.21 5.12
N ASN A 130 -1.81 15.90 5.37
CA ASN A 130 -2.84 15.58 4.36
C ASN A 130 -2.55 14.33 3.52
N GLY A 131 -1.51 13.56 3.82
CA GLY A 131 -1.22 12.26 3.21
C GLY A 131 -2.26 11.21 3.58
N TYR A 132 -2.24 10.09 2.85
CA TYR A 132 -3.23 9.03 3.00
C TYR A 132 -2.60 7.73 3.48
N ALA A 133 -3.19 7.14 4.53
CA ALA A 133 -2.92 5.78 4.95
C ALA A 133 -4.06 4.87 4.49
N ILE A 134 -3.72 3.81 3.78
CA ILE A 134 -4.63 2.81 3.23
C ILE A 134 -4.38 1.51 3.96
N PHE A 135 -5.42 0.92 4.55
CA PHE A 135 -5.33 -0.37 5.22
C PHE A 135 -6.15 -1.39 4.43
N HIS A 136 -5.54 -2.53 4.13
CA HIS A 136 -6.23 -3.67 3.58
C HIS A 136 -6.81 -4.56 4.69
N ASP A 137 -7.69 -5.48 4.32
CA ASP A 137 -8.41 -6.41 5.21
C ASP A 137 -9.27 -5.76 6.31
N TYR A 138 -9.57 -4.46 6.20
CA TYR A 138 -10.60 -3.84 7.01
C TYR A 138 -11.97 -4.50 6.73
N LYS A 139 -12.70 -4.87 7.76
CA LYS A 139 -13.92 -5.71 7.76
C LYS A 139 -13.70 -7.21 7.46
N LEU A 140 -12.55 -7.63 6.95
CA LEU A 140 -12.24 -9.04 6.77
C LEU A 140 -11.50 -9.59 7.99
N SER A 141 -10.56 -8.81 8.53
CA SER A 141 -9.86 -9.11 9.78
C SER A 141 -10.46 -8.31 10.93
N GLU A 142 -10.90 -8.98 12.00
CA GLU A 142 -11.40 -8.34 13.21
C GLU A 142 -10.30 -7.47 13.86
N ASP A 143 -9.06 -7.94 13.85
CA ASP A 143 -7.91 -7.25 14.43
C ASP A 143 -7.58 -5.95 13.69
N VAL A 144 -7.58 -5.98 12.35
CA VAL A 144 -7.38 -4.78 11.51
C VAL A 144 -8.51 -3.79 11.73
N THR A 145 -9.77 -4.28 11.71
CA THR A 145 -10.95 -3.43 11.94
C THR A 145 -10.88 -2.74 13.29
N LYS A 146 -10.65 -3.54 14.34
CA LYS A 146 -10.54 -3.02 15.70
C LYS A 146 -9.43 -1.99 15.83
N PHE A 147 -8.24 -2.28 15.30
CA PHE A 147 -7.13 -1.35 15.37
C PHE A 147 -7.46 -0.01 14.67
N VAL A 148 -7.96 -0.05 13.43
CA VAL A 148 -8.27 1.16 12.66
C VAL A 148 -9.32 2.00 13.36
N ASP A 149 -10.39 1.38 13.87
CA ASP A 149 -11.46 2.09 14.57
C ASP A 149 -10.98 2.70 15.90
N ASP A 150 -10.19 1.96 16.68
CA ASP A 150 -9.55 2.47 17.91
C ASP A 150 -8.59 3.64 17.59
N TRP A 151 -7.82 3.54 16.49
CA TRP A 151 -6.88 4.58 16.06
C TRP A 151 -7.60 5.87 15.69
N VAL A 152 -8.63 5.81 14.85
CA VAL A 152 -9.42 6.97 14.44
C VAL A 152 -10.11 7.63 15.63
N ASN A 153 -10.62 6.84 16.57
CA ASN A 153 -11.32 7.37 17.74
C ASN A 153 -10.37 8.02 18.76
N SER A 154 -9.12 7.54 18.84
CA SER A 154 -8.14 7.98 19.84
C SER A 154 -7.16 9.01 19.33
N TYR A 155 -6.88 9.03 18.02
CA TYR A 155 -5.81 9.82 17.41
C TYR A 155 -6.38 10.93 16.55
N LYS A 156 -6.38 12.17 17.10
CA LYS A 156 -7.00 13.35 16.48
C LYS A 156 -6.43 13.74 15.10
N GLN A 157 -5.21 13.27 14.79
CA GLN A 157 -4.55 13.54 13.51
C GLN A 157 -4.92 12.50 12.42
N ALA A 158 -5.87 11.61 12.69
CA ALA A 158 -6.34 10.63 11.74
C ALA A 158 -7.85 10.80 11.49
N ARG A 159 -8.22 10.98 10.23
CA ARG A 159 -9.61 11.07 9.80
C ARG A 159 -9.94 9.97 8.79
N LYS A 160 -10.97 9.18 9.08
CA LYS A 160 -11.51 8.19 8.15
C LYS A 160 -12.21 8.90 6.99
N ILE A 161 -11.75 8.69 5.78
CA ILE A 161 -12.28 9.33 4.56
C ILE A 161 -13.35 8.46 3.90
N LEU A 162 -13.02 7.19 3.66
CA LEU A 162 -13.94 6.26 3.03
C LEU A 162 -13.52 4.80 3.26
N THR A 163 -14.45 3.90 2.97
CA THR A 163 -14.22 2.45 2.95
C THR A 163 -14.75 1.88 1.65
N VAL A 164 -13.95 1.06 0.97
CA VAL A 164 -14.34 0.36 -0.26
C VAL A 164 -13.95 -1.11 -0.12
N ASN A 165 -14.95 -1.99 -0.09
CA ASN A 165 -14.78 -3.41 0.21
C ASN A 165 -13.98 -3.60 1.51
N ASN A 166 -12.78 -4.21 1.41
CA ASN A 166 -11.88 -4.42 2.55
C ASN A 166 -10.77 -3.36 2.65
N LEU A 167 -10.84 -2.28 1.86
CA LEU A 167 -9.93 -1.15 1.98
C LEU A 167 -10.57 -0.06 2.83
N VAL A 168 -9.82 0.49 3.76
CA VAL A 168 -10.19 1.73 4.47
C VAL A 168 -9.09 2.78 4.30
N ILE A 169 -9.51 4.00 4.06
CA ILE A 169 -8.63 5.14 3.81
C ILE A 169 -8.72 6.11 4.97
N LEU A 170 -7.59 6.39 5.57
CA LEU A 170 -7.41 7.47 6.55
C LEU A 170 -6.61 8.60 5.94
N GLN A 171 -6.91 9.82 6.34
CA GLN A 171 -6.09 11.00 6.02
C GLN A 171 -5.44 11.51 7.30
N LYS A 172 -4.17 11.84 7.23
CA LYS A 172 -3.46 12.59 8.28
C LYS A 172 -3.87 14.06 8.21
N CYS A 173 -4.17 14.67 9.36
CA CYS A 173 -4.64 16.06 9.50
C CYS A 173 -3.71 16.87 10.36
#